data_34f6de02731af0798065f25e140510eb
#
_entry.id   34f6de02731af0798065f25e140510eb
#
_cell.length_a   1.000
_cell.length_b   1.000
_cell.length_c   1.000
_cell.angle_alpha   90.00
_cell.angle_beta   90.00
_cell.angle_gamma   90.00
#
_symmetry.space_group_name_H-M   'P 1'
#
loop_
_entity.id
_entity.type
_entity.pdbx_description
1 polymer ?
#
loop_
_entity_poly.entity_id
_entity_poly.type
_entity_poly.pdbx_seq_one_letter_code
_entity_poly.pdbx_strand_id
1 'polypeptide(L)'
;SFPTRRSSDLENQLNPDHERAHWVLLPGNARKQYLDLVKKQEKLEEVSSKSPYNYLEGLNPEYDYEFGVIACGIGYNYVKEADTDSCHIPVLKVSQYPLPAEEIRTMADRCGYVLVVEDGQPFVEEQVKAILSSDYEVKGRLTETLPRTGELTPDNVGEAIGWGIKRPFGKPQVVMPRPPALCQGCGHRDVYDALNKVAAEYPDARIFGDIGCYTLGALPPFRAIDSCVDMGASITMAKGASDAGVFPAIAVIGDSTFTHSGMTGLLDAVNDRANITVVISDNLTTAMTGGQDSAGTN
;
A
#
# COMPACT_ATOMS: atom_id res chain seq x y z
N SER A 1 9.95 -24.42 -1.54
CA SER A 1 10.34 -23.47 -2.58
C SER A 1 9.17 -23.26 -3.52
N PHE A 2 8.64 -22.06 -3.60
CA PHE A 2 7.73 -21.74 -4.67
C PHE A 2 8.50 -21.78 -5.98
N PRO A 3 8.00 -22.47 -7.02
CA PRO A 3 8.64 -22.41 -8.32
C PRO A 3 8.60 -20.96 -8.78
N THR A 4 9.75 -20.34 -8.89
CA THR A 4 9.91 -18.94 -9.34
C THR A 4 9.49 -18.75 -10.80
N ARG A 5 9.23 -19.85 -11.52
CA ARG A 5 8.68 -19.87 -12.88
C ARG A 5 7.86 -21.12 -13.10
N ARG A 6 6.71 -20.99 -13.73
CA ARG A 6 5.99 -22.12 -14.30
C ARG A 6 6.57 -22.42 -15.67
N SER A 7 6.73 -23.70 -15.99
CA SER A 7 7.19 -24.15 -17.32
C SER A 7 6.24 -23.75 -18.47
N SER A 8 5.03 -23.29 -18.13
CA SER A 8 4.02 -22.80 -19.06
C SER A 8 4.02 -21.27 -19.25
N ASP A 9 4.97 -20.56 -18.59
CA ASP A 9 5.05 -19.13 -18.75
C ASP A 9 5.46 -18.80 -20.18
N LEU A 10 4.85 -17.75 -20.73
CA LEU A 10 5.12 -17.28 -22.08
C LEU A 10 6.64 -17.12 -22.29
N GLU A 11 7.14 -17.71 -23.39
CA GLU A 11 8.50 -17.45 -23.82
C GLU A 11 8.66 -15.98 -24.18
N ASN A 12 9.28 -15.21 -23.29
CA ASN A 12 9.67 -13.85 -23.61
C ASN A 12 10.84 -13.88 -24.56
N GLN A 13 10.65 -13.41 -25.76
CA GLN A 13 11.74 -13.06 -26.64
C GLN A 13 12.40 -11.81 -26.08
N LEU A 14 13.52 -11.98 -25.41
CA LEU A 14 14.33 -10.85 -24.93
C LEU A 14 14.89 -10.11 -26.13
N ASN A 15 14.50 -8.85 -26.27
CA ASN A 15 15.10 -7.91 -27.20
C ASN A 15 15.74 -6.77 -26.41
N PRO A 16 16.94 -6.98 -25.83
CA PRO A 16 17.59 -5.99 -24.99
C PRO A 16 17.96 -4.77 -25.83
N ASP A 17 17.71 -3.59 -25.29
CA ASP A 17 18.25 -2.37 -25.84
C ASP A 17 19.77 -2.29 -25.61
N HIS A 18 20.54 -2.22 -26.69
CA HIS A 18 22.01 -2.17 -26.66
C HIS A 18 22.56 -0.75 -26.58
N GLU A 19 21.72 0.27 -26.66
CA GLU A 19 22.15 1.66 -26.54
C GLU A 19 22.46 2.01 -25.08
N ARG A 20 23.74 2.10 -24.76
CA ARG A 20 24.20 2.32 -23.38
C ARG A 20 23.68 3.61 -22.77
N ALA A 21 23.45 4.65 -23.58
CA ALA A 21 22.93 5.93 -23.10
C ALA A 21 21.54 5.82 -22.48
N HIS A 22 20.73 4.81 -22.87
CA HIS A 22 19.43 4.57 -22.32
C HIS A 22 19.46 3.99 -20.89
N TRP A 23 20.57 3.37 -20.51
CA TRP A 23 20.73 2.71 -19.20
C TRP A 23 21.60 3.52 -18.21
N VAL A 24 22.25 4.57 -18.67
CA VAL A 24 23.18 5.36 -17.87
C VAL A 24 22.60 6.74 -17.59
N LEU A 25 22.18 6.98 -16.34
CA LEU A 25 21.54 8.22 -15.91
C LEU A 25 22.55 9.35 -15.61
N LEU A 26 23.46 9.63 -16.55
CA LEU A 26 24.21 10.89 -16.48
C LEU A 26 23.25 12.08 -16.74
N PRO A 27 23.50 13.28 -16.19
CA PRO A 27 22.61 14.41 -16.32
C PRO A 27 22.21 14.74 -17.76
N GLY A 28 23.11 14.61 -18.74
CA GLY A 28 22.81 14.81 -20.14
C GLY A 28 21.86 13.78 -20.71
N ASN A 29 22.05 12.50 -20.38
CA ASN A 29 21.15 11.43 -20.80
C ASN A 29 19.78 11.54 -20.13
N ALA A 30 19.78 11.81 -18.82
CA ALA A 30 18.52 11.95 -18.07
C ALA A 30 17.63 13.08 -18.62
N ARG A 31 18.20 14.23 -18.94
CA ARG A 31 17.45 15.35 -19.54
C ARG A 31 16.84 14.97 -20.90
N LYS A 32 17.59 14.29 -21.75
CA LYS A 32 17.09 13.82 -23.04
C LYS A 32 15.98 12.80 -22.87
N GLN A 33 16.20 11.78 -22.02
CA GLN A 33 15.21 10.75 -21.76
C GLN A 33 13.92 11.31 -21.11
N TYR A 34 14.03 12.32 -20.26
CA TYR A 34 12.86 12.99 -19.69
C TYR A 34 12.02 13.71 -20.74
N LEU A 35 12.67 14.41 -21.69
CA LEU A 35 11.96 15.02 -22.84
C LEU A 35 11.25 13.96 -23.69
N ASP A 36 11.90 12.83 -23.92
CA ASP A 36 11.32 11.72 -24.67
C ASP A 36 10.17 11.05 -23.90
N LEU A 37 10.27 10.95 -22.57
CA LEU A 37 9.19 10.47 -21.71
C LEU A 37 7.96 11.37 -21.78
N VAL A 38 8.15 12.70 -21.71
CA VAL A 38 7.05 13.67 -21.84
C VAL A 38 6.34 13.52 -23.20
N LYS A 39 7.10 13.37 -24.28
CA LYS A 39 6.50 13.13 -25.63
C LYS A 39 5.74 11.80 -25.72
N LYS A 40 6.15 10.80 -24.93
CA LYS A 40 5.48 9.48 -24.92
C LYS A 40 4.14 9.51 -24.19
N GLN A 41 3.85 10.54 -23.39
CA GLN A 41 2.61 10.55 -22.60
C GLN A 41 1.36 10.43 -23.47
N GLU A 42 1.27 11.16 -24.58
CA GLU A 42 0.14 11.08 -25.52
C GLU A 42 -0.09 9.63 -26.03
N LYS A 43 1.02 8.94 -26.36
CA LYS A 43 0.93 7.55 -26.78
C LYS A 43 0.55 6.61 -25.66
N LEU A 44 1.00 6.88 -24.44
CA LEU A 44 0.63 6.07 -23.27
C LEU A 44 -0.86 6.24 -22.92
N GLU A 45 -1.39 7.46 -23.04
CA GLU A 45 -2.82 7.73 -22.92
C GLU A 45 -3.63 6.99 -23.99
N GLU A 46 -3.21 7.03 -25.24
CA GLU A 46 -3.86 6.27 -26.33
C GLU A 46 -3.86 4.77 -26.05
N VAL A 47 -2.75 4.21 -25.58
CA VAL A 47 -2.65 2.79 -25.23
C VAL A 47 -3.53 2.44 -24.04
N SER A 48 -3.63 3.33 -23.06
CA SER A 48 -4.48 3.14 -21.90
C SER A 48 -5.96 3.18 -22.25
N SER A 49 -6.39 4.15 -23.07
CA SER A 49 -7.78 4.26 -23.56
C SER A 49 -8.20 3.06 -24.41
N LYS A 50 -7.29 2.49 -25.17
CA LYS A 50 -7.55 1.27 -25.98
C LYS A 50 -7.32 -0.03 -25.23
N SER A 51 -6.95 0.03 -23.96
CA SER A 51 -6.68 -1.16 -23.17
C SER A 51 -7.94 -1.98 -22.88
N PRO A 52 -7.92 -3.30 -23.06
CA PRO A 52 -9.04 -4.14 -22.68
C PRO A 52 -9.27 -4.24 -21.17
N TYR A 53 -8.34 -3.67 -20.39
CA TYR A 53 -8.44 -3.62 -18.92
C TYR A 53 -9.08 -2.34 -18.40
N ASN A 54 -9.15 -1.29 -19.25
CA ASN A 54 -9.92 -0.08 -19.00
C ASN A 54 -11.14 -0.12 -19.91
N TYR A 55 -12.32 -0.05 -19.35
CA TYR A 55 -13.53 -0.07 -20.16
C TYR A 55 -14.70 0.62 -19.45
N LEU A 56 -15.50 1.30 -20.26
CA LEU A 56 -16.73 1.95 -19.86
C LEU A 56 -17.91 1.03 -20.18
N GLU A 57 -18.65 0.63 -19.18
CA GLU A 57 -19.84 -0.18 -19.32
C GLU A 57 -21.09 0.57 -18.86
N GLY A 58 -22.25 0.20 -19.41
CA GLY A 58 -23.54 0.72 -19.00
C GLY A 58 -23.86 2.13 -19.50
N LEU A 59 -22.97 2.82 -20.19
CA LEU A 59 -23.24 4.14 -20.76
C LEU A 59 -24.06 3.99 -22.06
N ASN A 60 -25.25 4.59 -22.07
CA ASN A 60 -26.02 4.83 -23.29
C ASN A 60 -25.94 6.33 -23.61
N PRO A 61 -25.44 6.74 -24.78
CA PRO A 61 -25.27 8.15 -25.14
C PRO A 61 -26.59 8.93 -25.31
N GLU A 62 -27.73 8.24 -25.34
CA GLU A 62 -29.07 8.86 -25.46
C GLU A 62 -29.72 9.19 -24.10
N TYR A 63 -29.11 8.73 -22.98
CA TYR A 63 -29.65 8.95 -21.64
C TYR A 63 -28.71 9.80 -20.80
N ASP A 64 -29.29 10.62 -19.93
CA ASP A 64 -28.58 11.31 -18.87
C ASP A 64 -28.76 10.52 -17.56
N TYR A 65 -27.70 10.42 -16.80
CA TYR A 65 -27.65 9.66 -15.55
C TYR A 65 -27.49 10.60 -14.37
N GLU A 66 -28.04 10.21 -13.22
CA GLU A 66 -27.82 10.94 -11.99
C GLU A 66 -26.33 10.99 -11.64
N PHE A 67 -25.64 9.84 -11.81
CA PHE A 67 -24.19 9.76 -11.62
C PHE A 67 -23.59 8.61 -12.44
N GLY A 68 -22.25 8.68 -12.60
CA GLY A 68 -21.41 7.59 -13.10
C GLY A 68 -20.33 7.22 -12.09
N VAL A 69 -19.81 6.02 -12.17
CA VAL A 69 -18.78 5.52 -11.28
C VAL A 69 -17.46 5.27 -12.01
N ILE A 70 -16.37 5.82 -11.48
CA ILE A 70 -15.00 5.42 -11.86
C ILE A 70 -14.48 4.50 -10.75
N ALA A 71 -14.19 3.26 -11.07
CA ALA A 71 -13.81 2.26 -10.09
C ALA A 71 -12.43 1.64 -10.38
N CYS A 72 -11.56 1.60 -9.35
CA CYS A 72 -10.19 1.13 -9.44
C CYS A 72 -9.94 -0.07 -8.52
N GLY A 73 -9.17 -1.05 -9.02
CA GLY A 73 -8.76 -2.20 -8.23
C GLY A 73 -9.94 -2.94 -7.60
N ILE A 74 -9.87 -3.19 -6.28
CA ILE A 74 -10.93 -3.88 -5.53
C ILE A 74 -12.24 -3.08 -5.51
N GLY A 75 -12.18 -1.75 -5.62
CA GLY A 75 -13.36 -0.88 -5.65
C GLY A 75 -14.32 -1.27 -6.78
N TYR A 76 -13.81 -1.69 -7.94
CA TYR A 76 -14.65 -2.20 -9.02
C TYR A 76 -15.46 -3.43 -8.61
N ASN A 77 -14.85 -4.37 -7.92
CA ASN A 77 -15.54 -5.58 -7.46
C ASN A 77 -16.63 -5.22 -6.44
N TYR A 78 -16.39 -4.26 -5.56
CA TYR A 78 -17.39 -3.81 -4.59
C TYR A 78 -18.57 -3.10 -5.26
N VAL A 79 -18.33 -2.31 -6.31
CA VAL A 79 -19.40 -1.74 -7.14
C VAL A 79 -20.24 -2.86 -7.78
N LYS A 80 -19.58 -3.87 -8.35
CA LYS A 80 -20.30 -5.01 -8.98
C LYS A 80 -21.04 -5.86 -7.95
N GLU A 81 -20.54 -6.03 -6.74
CA GLU A 81 -21.21 -6.76 -5.67
C GLU A 81 -22.44 -5.99 -5.15
N ALA A 82 -22.34 -4.66 -5.08
CA ALA A 82 -23.44 -3.82 -4.70
C ALA A 82 -24.53 -3.71 -5.78
N ASP A 83 -24.18 -3.85 -7.06
CA ASP A 83 -25.06 -3.80 -8.22
C ASP A 83 -25.84 -5.13 -8.40
N THR A 84 -26.67 -5.47 -7.40
CA THR A 84 -27.44 -6.73 -7.40
C THR A 84 -28.64 -6.72 -8.32
N ASP A 85 -29.15 -5.57 -8.74
CA ASP A 85 -30.43 -5.42 -9.40
C ASP A 85 -30.37 -4.75 -10.79
N SER A 86 -29.24 -4.85 -11.48
CA SER A 86 -29.10 -4.33 -12.86
C SER A 86 -29.42 -2.83 -12.98
N CYS A 87 -29.12 -2.04 -11.97
CA CYS A 87 -29.18 -0.58 -12.07
C CYS A 87 -28.18 -0.13 -13.12
N HIS A 88 -28.70 0.44 -14.17
CA HIS A 88 -27.94 0.82 -15.37
C HIS A 88 -27.19 2.15 -15.17
N ILE A 89 -26.29 2.19 -14.17
CA ILE A 89 -25.34 3.32 -14.06
C ILE A 89 -24.10 3.04 -14.90
N PRO A 90 -23.54 4.06 -15.55
CA PRO A 90 -22.27 3.88 -16.23
C PRO A 90 -21.13 3.67 -15.23
N VAL A 91 -20.32 2.64 -15.50
CA VAL A 91 -19.13 2.33 -14.71
C VAL A 91 -17.90 2.29 -15.60
N LEU A 92 -16.93 3.16 -15.32
CA LEU A 92 -15.62 3.11 -15.92
C LEU A 92 -14.67 2.33 -15.01
N LYS A 93 -14.28 1.13 -15.44
CA LYS A 93 -13.23 0.37 -14.77
C LYS A 93 -11.86 0.92 -15.18
N VAL A 94 -11.02 1.23 -14.21
CA VAL A 94 -9.63 1.66 -14.40
C VAL A 94 -8.69 0.63 -13.80
N SER A 95 -7.84 0.05 -14.65
CA SER A 95 -6.82 -0.93 -14.26
C SER A 95 -5.44 -0.60 -14.82
N GLN A 96 -5.36 0.35 -15.73
CA GLN A 96 -4.13 0.78 -16.39
C GLN A 96 -4.05 2.30 -16.45
N TYR A 97 -2.86 2.83 -16.26
CA TYR A 97 -2.53 4.25 -16.34
C TYR A 97 -1.74 4.59 -17.62
N PRO A 98 -1.75 5.84 -18.05
CA PRO A 98 -2.49 6.99 -17.53
C PRO A 98 -4.01 6.81 -17.54
N LEU A 99 -4.74 7.65 -16.78
CA LEU A 99 -6.21 7.57 -16.77
C LEU A 99 -6.78 7.83 -18.18
N PRO A 100 -7.80 7.06 -18.61
CA PRO A 100 -8.42 7.23 -19.93
C PRO A 100 -9.29 8.50 -19.94
N ALA A 101 -8.66 9.64 -20.22
CA ALA A 101 -9.26 10.97 -20.07
C ALA A 101 -10.47 11.19 -20.98
N GLU A 102 -10.49 10.60 -22.17
CA GLU A 102 -11.61 10.72 -23.12
C GLU A 102 -12.86 10.02 -22.61
N GLU A 103 -12.71 8.80 -22.09
CA GLU A 103 -13.79 7.99 -21.50
C GLU A 103 -14.34 8.67 -20.23
N ILE A 104 -13.45 9.26 -19.43
CA ILE A 104 -13.83 10.02 -18.24
C ILE A 104 -14.73 11.22 -18.62
N ARG A 105 -14.32 12.01 -19.61
CA ARG A 105 -15.13 13.14 -20.11
C ARG A 105 -16.44 12.67 -20.72
N THR A 106 -16.40 11.65 -21.57
CA THR A 106 -17.58 11.08 -22.23
C THR A 106 -18.62 10.63 -21.19
N MET A 107 -18.19 10.03 -20.11
CA MET A 107 -19.08 9.63 -19.01
C MET A 107 -19.58 10.85 -18.24
N ALA A 108 -18.70 11.78 -17.89
CA ALA A 108 -19.05 12.98 -17.13
C ALA A 108 -20.07 13.88 -17.86
N ASP A 109 -19.99 13.99 -19.18
CA ASP A 109 -20.93 14.75 -20.02
C ASP A 109 -22.38 14.21 -19.95
N ARG A 110 -22.57 12.98 -19.47
CA ARG A 110 -23.86 12.32 -19.36
C ARG A 110 -24.31 12.08 -17.92
N CYS A 111 -23.51 12.52 -16.95
CA CYS A 111 -23.75 12.27 -15.54
C CYS A 111 -23.88 13.58 -14.77
N GLY A 112 -24.81 13.66 -13.84
CA GLY A 112 -24.94 14.81 -12.94
C GLY A 112 -23.72 14.97 -12.03
N TYR A 113 -23.08 13.85 -11.66
CA TYR A 113 -21.77 13.83 -10.99
C TYR A 113 -21.02 12.51 -11.27
N VAL A 114 -19.74 12.51 -10.96
CA VAL A 114 -18.88 11.30 -11.06
C VAL A 114 -18.45 10.87 -9.67
N LEU A 115 -18.71 9.62 -9.32
CA LEU A 115 -18.24 9.01 -8.07
C LEU A 115 -16.97 8.19 -8.32
N VAL A 116 -15.88 8.55 -7.67
CA VAL A 116 -14.62 7.78 -7.73
C VAL A 116 -14.55 6.80 -6.56
N VAL A 117 -14.45 5.51 -6.91
CA VAL A 117 -14.36 4.39 -5.96
C VAL A 117 -12.96 3.80 -6.02
N GLU A 118 -12.11 4.21 -5.07
CA GLU A 118 -10.74 3.73 -4.92
C GLU A 118 -10.43 3.46 -3.44
N ASP A 119 -9.59 2.46 -3.19
CA ASP A 119 -9.13 2.18 -1.83
C ASP A 119 -7.84 2.95 -1.51
N GLY A 120 -7.66 3.28 -0.23
CA GLY A 120 -6.51 4.06 0.23
C GLY A 120 -6.63 5.57 0.03
N GLN A 121 -5.59 6.20 -0.47
CA GLN A 121 -5.56 7.65 -0.70
C GLN A 121 -6.30 8.01 -2.00
N PRO A 122 -6.94 9.20 -2.07
CA PRO A 122 -7.74 9.63 -3.21
C PRO A 122 -6.87 10.09 -4.40
N PHE A 123 -6.02 9.19 -4.89
CA PHE A 123 -5.08 9.46 -5.98
C PHE A 123 -5.77 9.60 -7.34
N VAL A 124 -6.75 8.73 -7.62
CA VAL A 124 -7.52 8.78 -8.87
C VAL A 124 -8.53 9.92 -8.82
N GLU A 125 -9.18 10.16 -7.67
CA GLU A 125 -10.11 11.27 -7.51
C GLU A 125 -9.45 12.63 -7.78
N GLU A 126 -8.22 12.85 -7.31
CA GLU A 126 -7.45 14.07 -7.60
C GLU A 126 -7.16 14.24 -9.08
N GLN A 127 -6.77 13.16 -9.76
CA GLN A 127 -6.52 13.19 -11.21
C GLN A 127 -7.80 13.40 -12.03
N VAL A 128 -8.91 12.76 -11.66
CA VAL A 128 -10.21 12.96 -12.32
C VAL A 128 -10.65 14.42 -12.18
N LYS A 129 -10.50 15.04 -11.01
CA LYS A 129 -10.75 16.47 -10.82
C LYS A 129 -9.87 17.35 -11.70
N ALA A 130 -8.62 16.95 -11.93
CA ALA A 130 -7.73 17.68 -12.86
C ALA A 130 -8.13 17.50 -14.34
N ILE A 131 -8.66 16.34 -14.72
CA ILE A 131 -9.12 16.05 -16.08
C ILE A 131 -10.43 16.77 -16.40
N LEU A 132 -11.36 16.84 -15.44
CA LEU A 132 -12.75 17.31 -15.64
C LEU A 132 -12.84 18.76 -15.25
N SER A 133 -12.08 19.63 -15.03
CA SER A 133 -12.31 21.04 -14.64
C SER A 133 -13.36 21.23 -13.52
N SER A 134 -13.55 22.46 -13.09
CA SER A 134 -14.49 22.83 -12.01
C SER A 134 -15.97 22.75 -12.39
N ASP A 135 -16.29 22.51 -13.67
CA ASP A 135 -17.68 22.50 -14.16
C ASP A 135 -18.39 21.16 -13.88
N TYR A 136 -17.61 20.15 -13.49
CA TYR A 136 -18.11 18.82 -13.18
C TYR A 136 -17.99 18.53 -11.69
N GLU A 137 -19.04 17.98 -11.11
CA GLU A 137 -19.02 17.52 -9.72
C GLU A 137 -18.35 16.15 -9.64
N VAL A 138 -17.26 16.04 -8.87
CA VAL A 138 -16.53 14.79 -8.60
C VAL A 138 -16.61 14.49 -7.12
N LYS A 139 -17.20 13.36 -6.79
CA LYS A 139 -17.36 12.82 -5.42
C LYS A 139 -16.43 11.64 -5.20
N GLY A 140 -16.11 11.39 -3.95
CA GLY A 140 -15.28 10.25 -3.54
C GLY A 140 -14.87 10.38 -2.08
N ARG A 141 -13.62 10.05 -1.77
CA ARG A 141 -13.06 10.16 -0.42
C ARG A 141 -12.80 11.61 0.02
N LEU A 142 -12.46 12.51 -0.92
CA LEU A 142 -12.23 13.93 -0.61
C LEU A 142 -13.51 14.68 -0.26
N THR A 143 -14.64 14.19 -0.71
CA THR A 143 -15.96 14.75 -0.41
C THR A 143 -16.70 14.01 0.70
N GLU A 144 -16.04 13.01 1.30
CA GLU A 144 -16.61 12.15 2.34
C GLU A 144 -17.85 11.35 1.88
N THR A 145 -18.12 11.30 0.57
CA THR A 145 -19.14 10.40 -0.01
C THR A 145 -18.74 8.94 0.20
N LEU A 146 -17.43 8.65 0.17
CA LEU A 146 -16.84 7.43 0.69
C LEU A 146 -16.05 7.76 1.96
N PRO A 147 -15.90 6.84 2.91
CA PRO A 147 -15.14 7.08 4.13
C PRO A 147 -13.71 7.60 3.81
N ARG A 148 -13.33 8.73 4.42
CA ARG A 148 -12.00 9.34 4.17
C ARG A 148 -10.85 8.45 4.66
N THR A 149 -11.10 7.62 5.65
CA THR A 149 -10.15 6.71 6.29
C THR A 149 -10.69 5.29 6.39
N GLY A 150 -9.82 4.32 6.60
CA GLY A 150 -10.18 2.91 6.69
C GLY A 150 -10.33 2.24 5.32
N GLU A 151 -10.60 0.95 5.37
CA GLU A 151 -10.76 0.11 4.18
C GLU A 151 -12.11 0.38 3.50
N LEU A 152 -12.15 0.27 2.18
CA LEU A 152 -13.41 0.14 1.46
C LEU A 152 -14.02 -1.24 1.76
N THR A 153 -15.34 -1.26 1.83
CA THR A 153 -16.13 -2.49 1.94
C THR A 153 -17.30 -2.42 0.95
N PRO A 154 -17.88 -3.58 0.58
CA PRO A 154 -19.10 -3.58 -0.23
C PRO A 154 -20.21 -2.74 0.39
N ASP A 155 -20.29 -2.69 1.73
CA ASP A 155 -21.33 -1.94 2.44
C ASP A 155 -21.18 -0.44 2.23
N ASN A 156 -19.99 0.13 2.47
CA ASN A 156 -19.81 1.58 2.34
C ASN A 156 -19.82 2.04 0.88
N VAL A 157 -19.41 1.18 -0.06
CA VAL A 157 -19.59 1.44 -1.49
C VAL A 157 -21.08 1.39 -1.86
N GLY A 158 -21.82 0.39 -1.37
CA GLY A 158 -23.26 0.27 -1.58
C GLY A 158 -24.04 1.49 -1.04
N GLU A 159 -23.68 1.98 0.14
CA GLU A 159 -24.25 3.21 0.69
C GLU A 159 -23.97 4.43 -0.18
N ALA A 160 -22.75 4.57 -0.69
CA ALA A 160 -22.34 5.71 -1.52
C ALA A 160 -23.05 5.74 -2.89
N ILE A 161 -23.39 4.58 -3.46
CA ILE A 161 -24.15 4.47 -4.72
C ILE A 161 -25.69 4.41 -4.50
N GLY A 162 -26.14 4.55 -3.25
CA GLY A 162 -27.56 4.52 -2.90
C GLY A 162 -28.19 3.12 -2.85
N TRP A 163 -27.37 2.07 -2.90
CA TRP A 163 -27.81 0.67 -2.85
C TRP A 163 -27.37 -0.01 -1.56
N GLY A 164 -27.91 0.47 -0.47
CA GLY A 164 -27.57 -0.09 0.83
C GLY A 164 -27.77 -1.61 0.84
N ILE A 165 -26.69 -2.37 1.03
CA ILE A 165 -26.78 -3.81 1.21
C ILE A 165 -27.51 -4.06 2.51
N LYS A 166 -28.77 -4.46 2.41
CA LYS A 166 -29.53 -4.91 3.59
C LYS A 166 -28.91 -6.23 4.05
N ARG A 167 -28.01 -6.16 5.00
CA ARG A 167 -27.52 -7.37 5.67
C ARG A 167 -28.69 -7.98 6.44
N PRO A 168 -29.21 -9.14 6.03
CA PRO A 168 -30.34 -9.78 6.73
C PRO A 168 -29.93 -10.27 8.13
N PHE A 169 -28.64 -10.35 8.41
CA PHE A 169 -28.10 -10.88 9.65
C PHE A 169 -27.09 -9.93 10.29
N GLY A 170 -27.31 -9.60 11.55
CA GLY A 170 -26.31 -8.91 12.35
C GLY A 170 -25.07 -9.79 12.60
N LYS A 171 -24.03 -9.20 13.19
CA LYS A 171 -22.81 -9.94 13.58
C LYS A 171 -23.18 -11.09 14.51
N PRO A 172 -22.88 -12.35 14.17
CA PRO A 172 -23.19 -13.49 15.05
C PRO A 172 -22.50 -13.34 16.41
N GLN A 173 -23.21 -13.65 17.49
CA GLN A 173 -22.65 -13.55 18.84
C GLN A 173 -21.43 -14.45 19.10
N VAL A 174 -21.31 -15.51 18.30
CA VAL A 174 -20.17 -16.45 18.38
C VAL A 174 -18.86 -15.84 17.84
N VAL A 175 -18.92 -14.72 17.12
CA VAL A 175 -17.72 -14.06 16.57
C VAL A 175 -16.97 -13.34 17.68
N MET A 176 -15.81 -13.88 18.04
CA MET A 176 -14.89 -13.29 19.00
C MET A 176 -13.81 -12.47 18.30
N PRO A 177 -13.43 -11.31 18.84
CA PRO A 177 -12.27 -10.56 18.34
C PRO A 177 -11.00 -11.40 18.43
N ARG A 178 -10.18 -11.34 17.40
CA ARG A 178 -8.85 -11.98 17.36
C ARG A 178 -7.79 -10.90 17.08
N PRO A 179 -7.43 -10.09 18.08
CA PRO A 179 -6.38 -9.11 17.89
C PRO A 179 -5.07 -9.82 17.54
N PRO A 180 -4.22 -9.24 16.71
CA PRO A 180 -2.91 -9.80 16.43
C PRO A 180 -2.11 -9.91 17.72
N ALA A 181 -1.37 -11.03 17.86
CA ALA A 181 -0.54 -11.31 19.05
C ALA A 181 0.63 -12.21 18.67
N LEU A 182 1.72 -12.12 19.42
CA LEU A 182 2.83 -13.07 19.31
C LEU A 182 2.35 -14.49 19.63
N CYS A 183 2.77 -15.45 18.83
CA CYS A 183 2.43 -16.86 19.00
C CYS A 183 2.83 -17.39 20.38
N GLN A 184 2.14 -18.43 20.86
CA GLN A 184 2.54 -19.16 22.06
C GLN A 184 3.91 -19.82 21.85
N GLY A 185 4.85 -19.65 22.80
CA GLY A 185 6.19 -20.20 22.69
C GLY A 185 7.10 -19.50 21.67
N CYS A 186 6.71 -18.35 21.16
CA CYS A 186 7.54 -17.56 20.24
C CYS A 186 8.72 -16.93 21.00
N GLY A 187 9.96 -17.07 20.49
CA GLY A 187 11.17 -16.49 21.09
C GLY A 187 11.14 -14.97 21.24
N HIS A 188 10.39 -14.25 20.38
CA HIS A 188 10.19 -12.81 20.55
C HIS A 188 9.57 -12.43 21.90
N ARG A 189 8.80 -13.31 22.52
CA ARG A 189 8.22 -13.08 23.85
C ARG A 189 9.29 -12.99 24.93
N ASP A 190 10.28 -13.90 24.86
CA ASP A 190 11.39 -13.93 25.79
C ASP A 190 12.29 -12.69 25.62
N VAL A 191 12.49 -12.26 24.36
CA VAL A 191 13.23 -11.02 24.04
C VAL A 191 12.55 -9.83 24.68
N TYR A 192 11.23 -9.68 24.57
CA TYR A 192 10.51 -8.54 25.15
C TYR A 192 10.41 -8.59 26.67
N ASP A 193 10.30 -9.77 27.26
CA ASP A 193 10.38 -9.90 28.70
C ASP A 193 11.75 -9.48 29.25
N ALA A 194 12.83 -9.81 28.53
CA ALA A 194 14.17 -9.36 28.87
C ALA A 194 14.36 -7.85 28.67
N LEU A 195 13.93 -7.33 27.53
CA LEU A 195 14.04 -5.89 27.23
C LEU A 195 13.27 -5.04 28.22
N ASN A 196 12.05 -5.43 28.59
CA ASN A 196 11.26 -4.70 29.58
C ASN A 196 11.92 -4.70 30.95
N LYS A 197 12.58 -5.79 31.35
CA LYS A 197 13.34 -5.83 32.63
C LYS A 197 14.50 -4.85 32.61
N VAL A 198 15.27 -4.81 31.52
CA VAL A 198 16.40 -3.91 31.39
C VAL A 198 15.92 -2.44 31.26
N ALA A 199 14.91 -2.17 30.43
CA ALA A 199 14.38 -0.83 30.26
C ALA A 199 13.80 -0.23 31.54
N ALA A 200 13.26 -1.07 32.43
CA ALA A 200 12.75 -0.61 33.73
C ALA A 200 13.82 -0.01 34.65
N GLU A 201 15.10 -0.29 34.41
CA GLU A 201 16.24 0.27 35.15
C GLU A 201 16.62 1.68 34.63
N TYR A 202 16.12 2.06 33.46
CA TYR A 202 16.47 3.31 32.78
C TYR A 202 15.20 4.09 32.38
N PRO A 203 14.81 5.12 33.12
CA PRO A 203 13.56 5.87 32.86
C PRO A 203 13.45 6.48 31.46
N ASP A 204 14.60 6.82 30.87
CA ASP A 204 14.68 7.46 29.55
C ASP A 204 14.95 6.47 28.40
N ALA A 205 15.01 5.15 28.70
CA ALA A 205 15.18 4.12 27.68
C ALA A 205 14.09 4.23 26.60
N ARG A 206 14.49 4.04 25.34
CA ARG A 206 13.56 3.93 24.22
C ARG A 206 13.92 2.73 23.37
N ILE A 207 12.88 1.97 23.01
CA ILE A 207 13.00 0.76 22.18
C ILE A 207 12.32 1.02 20.83
N PHE A 208 13.12 1.00 19.79
CA PHE A 208 12.69 1.23 18.41
C PHE A 208 12.54 -0.11 17.69
N GLY A 209 11.34 -0.40 17.25
CA GLY A 209 11.07 -1.54 16.38
C GLY A 209 10.84 -1.11 14.95
N ASP A 210 10.72 -2.09 14.08
CA ASP A 210 10.27 -1.93 12.71
C ASP A 210 9.32 -3.07 12.30
N ILE A 211 9.11 -3.34 11.00
CA ILE A 211 8.04 -4.21 10.55
C ILE A 211 8.48 -5.68 10.47
N GLY A 212 7.81 -6.50 11.24
CA GLY A 212 7.95 -7.96 11.31
C GLY A 212 7.08 -8.53 12.44
N CYS A 213 7.18 -9.82 12.73
CA CYS A 213 6.44 -10.42 13.87
C CYS A 213 6.76 -9.74 15.19
N TYR A 214 7.99 -9.32 15.38
CA TYR A 214 8.44 -8.60 16.57
C TYR A 214 7.74 -7.24 16.77
N THR A 215 7.17 -6.60 15.73
CA THR A 215 6.33 -5.40 15.89
C THR A 215 5.19 -5.62 16.91
N LEU A 216 4.70 -6.85 17.01
CA LEU A 216 3.62 -7.20 17.94
C LEU A 216 4.03 -7.09 19.42
N GLY A 217 5.32 -6.91 19.70
CA GLY A 217 5.81 -6.53 21.02
C GLY A 217 5.34 -5.14 21.48
N ALA A 218 4.84 -4.30 20.59
CA ALA A 218 4.18 -3.04 20.92
C ALA A 218 2.83 -3.26 21.64
N LEU A 219 2.23 -4.43 21.47
CA LEU A 219 0.91 -4.77 22.01
C LEU A 219 1.01 -5.41 23.41
N PRO A 220 -0.08 -5.42 24.18
CA PRO A 220 -0.14 -6.19 25.42
C PRO A 220 0.17 -7.68 25.20
N PRO A 221 0.82 -8.34 26.16
CA PRO A 221 1.20 -7.86 27.48
C PRO A 221 2.51 -7.06 27.54
N PHE A 222 3.32 -7.06 26.46
CA PHE A 222 4.69 -6.55 26.49
C PHE A 222 4.75 -5.02 26.49
N ARG A 223 4.09 -4.36 25.53
CA ARG A 223 4.15 -2.90 25.36
C ARG A 223 5.60 -2.38 25.38
N ALA A 224 6.48 -3.10 24.70
CA ALA A 224 7.93 -2.95 24.81
C ALA A 224 8.55 -2.12 23.68
N ILE A 225 7.74 -1.62 22.73
CA ILE A 225 8.22 -0.84 21.58
C ILE A 225 7.62 0.56 21.64
N ASP A 226 8.48 1.57 21.60
CA ASP A 226 8.09 2.99 21.64
C ASP A 226 7.81 3.56 20.26
N SER A 227 8.40 2.99 19.21
CA SER A 227 8.21 3.46 17.83
C SER A 227 8.38 2.33 16.82
N CYS A 228 7.55 2.36 15.76
CA CYS A 228 7.60 1.42 14.65
C CYS A 228 7.12 2.15 13.38
N VAL A 229 7.93 2.16 12.31
CA VAL A 229 7.62 2.88 11.07
C VAL A 229 7.65 1.93 9.87
N ASP A 230 8.84 1.57 9.37
CA ASP A 230 9.02 0.73 8.19
C ASP A 230 10.15 -0.28 8.37
N MET A 231 10.32 -1.20 7.42
CA MET A 231 11.35 -2.23 7.50
C MET A 231 12.75 -1.62 7.50
N GLY A 232 13.50 -1.85 8.60
CA GLY A 232 14.89 -1.39 8.78
C GLY A 232 15.04 -0.04 9.50
N ALA A 233 13.94 0.67 9.76
CA ALA A 233 13.98 1.96 10.44
C ALA A 233 14.39 1.89 11.91
N SER A 234 14.26 0.75 12.58
CA SER A 234 14.58 0.61 14.00
C SER A 234 16.00 1.09 14.33
N ILE A 235 16.99 0.68 13.53
CA ILE A 235 18.40 1.02 13.75
C ILE A 235 18.67 2.50 13.52
N THR A 236 18.15 3.06 12.42
CA THR A 236 18.35 4.48 12.09
C THR A 236 17.61 5.41 13.07
N MET A 237 16.43 5.00 13.54
CA MET A 237 15.71 5.74 14.58
C MET A 237 16.44 5.70 15.92
N ALA A 238 16.95 4.52 16.33
CA ALA A 238 17.75 4.42 17.55
C ALA A 238 19.01 5.28 17.48
N LYS A 239 19.69 5.29 16.30
CA LYS A 239 20.84 6.17 16.07
C LYS A 239 20.45 7.64 16.21
N GLY A 240 19.42 8.10 15.51
CA GLY A 240 18.97 9.49 15.60
C GLY A 240 18.55 9.89 17.00
N ALA A 241 17.90 8.99 17.75
CA ALA A 241 17.55 9.23 19.15
C ALA A 241 18.78 9.33 20.05
N SER A 242 19.78 8.47 19.86
CA SER A 242 21.06 8.54 20.55
C SER A 242 21.80 9.85 20.27
N ASP A 243 21.82 10.29 19.01
CA ASP A 243 22.42 11.57 18.60
C ASP A 243 21.70 12.76 19.25
N ALA A 244 20.40 12.62 19.52
CA ALA A 244 19.59 13.59 20.26
C ALA A 244 19.70 13.47 21.78
N GLY A 245 20.53 12.56 22.31
CA GLY A 245 20.79 12.40 23.75
C GLY A 245 19.92 11.36 24.46
N VAL A 246 19.16 10.55 23.77
CA VAL A 246 18.39 9.44 24.37
C VAL A 246 19.34 8.30 24.74
N PHE A 247 19.26 7.86 26.00
CA PHE A 247 20.06 6.74 26.49
C PHE A 247 19.32 5.92 27.56
N PRO A 248 19.32 4.59 27.43
CA PRO A 248 19.75 3.81 26.28
C PRO A 248 18.76 3.92 25.11
N ALA A 249 19.29 3.91 23.85
CA ALA A 249 18.52 3.78 22.62
C ALA A 249 18.72 2.37 22.07
N ILE A 250 17.65 1.58 21.97
CA ILE A 250 17.69 0.17 21.62
C ILE A 250 16.89 -0.07 20.35
N ALA A 251 17.51 -0.67 19.34
CA ALA A 251 16.83 -1.14 18.14
C ALA A 251 16.49 -2.63 18.25
N VAL A 252 15.28 -3.03 17.89
CA VAL A 252 14.88 -4.43 17.75
C VAL A 252 14.49 -4.67 16.31
N ILE A 253 15.12 -5.65 15.67
CA ILE A 253 14.93 -5.99 14.27
C ILE A 253 14.94 -7.51 14.08
N GLY A 254 14.11 -8.01 13.17
CA GLY A 254 14.13 -9.42 12.78
C GLY A 254 15.23 -9.73 11.77
N ASP A 255 15.65 -10.98 11.67
CA ASP A 255 16.65 -11.49 10.74
C ASP A 255 16.38 -11.13 9.28
N SER A 256 15.18 -11.37 8.83
CA SER A 256 14.75 -11.07 7.45
C SER A 256 14.77 -9.57 7.16
N THR A 257 14.24 -8.76 8.07
CA THR A 257 14.23 -7.30 7.94
C THR A 257 15.65 -6.74 8.02
N PHE A 258 16.49 -7.31 8.87
CA PHE A 258 17.90 -6.91 8.97
C PHE A 258 18.65 -7.10 7.64
N THR A 259 18.51 -8.26 7.01
CA THR A 259 19.13 -8.53 5.70
C THR A 259 18.49 -7.76 4.55
N HIS A 260 17.21 -7.40 4.67
CA HIS A 260 16.52 -6.59 3.67
C HIS A 260 17.01 -5.13 3.67
N SER A 261 17.03 -4.47 4.83
CA SER A 261 17.27 -3.01 4.92
C SER A 261 17.99 -2.53 6.19
N GLY A 262 18.24 -3.42 7.16
CA GLY A 262 18.89 -3.04 8.42
C GLY A 262 20.40 -2.85 8.34
N MET A 263 21.08 -3.56 7.43
CA MET A 263 22.54 -3.57 7.35
C MET A 263 23.13 -2.19 7.04
N THR A 264 22.50 -1.41 6.17
CA THR A 264 22.96 -0.06 5.83
C THR A 264 22.89 0.87 7.04
N GLY A 265 21.79 0.82 7.79
CA GLY A 265 21.63 1.60 9.02
C GLY A 265 22.63 1.21 10.10
N LEU A 266 22.93 -0.11 10.22
CA LEU A 266 23.94 -0.57 11.16
C LEU A 266 25.36 -0.08 10.75
N LEU A 267 25.69 -0.13 9.47
CA LEU A 267 26.98 0.35 8.97
C LEU A 267 27.17 1.83 9.28
N ASP A 268 26.14 2.65 9.08
CA ASP A 268 26.13 4.07 9.40
C ASP A 268 26.32 4.30 10.92
N ALA A 269 25.57 3.58 11.74
CA ALA A 269 25.68 3.67 13.20
C ALA A 269 27.08 3.28 13.71
N VAL A 270 27.70 2.24 13.12
CA VAL A 270 29.07 1.83 13.46
C VAL A 270 30.09 2.87 13.02
N ASN A 271 29.96 3.42 11.81
CA ASN A 271 30.85 4.46 11.28
C ASN A 271 30.86 5.69 12.20
N ASP A 272 29.70 6.12 12.66
CA ASP A 272 29.55 7.28 13.54
C ASP A 272 29.78 6.95 15.03
N ARG A 273 30.06 5.69 15.35
CA ARG A 273 30.21 5.21 16.75
C ARG A 273 28.99 5.57 17.61
N ALA A 274 27.80 5.42 17.06
CA ALA A 274 26.57 5.72 17.75
C ALA A 274 26.41 4.85 19.01
N ASN A 275 25.94 5.45 20.09
CA ASN A 275 25.72 4.75 21.37
C ASN A 275 24.36 4.08 21.41
N ILE A 276 24.21 3.00 20.62
CA ILE A 276 22.98 2.24 20.50
C ILE A 276 23.22 0.76 20.78
N THR A 277 22.16 0.06 21.13
CA THR A 277 22.13 -1.40 21.19
C THR A 277 21.21 -1.94 20.10
N VAL A 278 21.71 -2.85 19.26
CA VAL A 278 20.89 -3.51 18.23
C VAL A 278 20.65 -4.95 18.62
N VAL A 279 19.39 -5.32 18.76
CA VAL A 279 18.93 -6.68 19.05
C VAL A 279 18.34 -7.26 17.77
N ILE A 280 19.06 -8.20 17.16
CA ILE A 280 18.57 -8.97 16.01
C ILE A 280 17.84 -10.19 16.54
N SER A 281 16.53 -10.24 16.34
CA SER A 281 15.68 -11.34 16.77
C SER A 281 15.54 -12.35 15.63
N ASP A 282 16.42 -13.36 15.65
CA ASP A 282 16.52 -14.37 14.61
C ASP A 282 15.60 -15.56 14.89
N ASN A 283 14.67 -15.81 13.97
CA ASN A 283 13.77 -16.98 13.99
C ASN A 283 13.88 -17.81 12.69
N LEU A 284 14.88 -17.54 11.86
CA LEU A 284 15.19 -18.23 10.61
C LEU A 284 14.03 -18.25 9.60
N THR A 285 13.13 -17.28 9.63
CA THR A 285 12.00 -17.24 8.70
C THR A 285 11.32 -15.88 8.63
N THR A 286 10.81 -15.53 7.46
CA THR A 286 9.86 -14.41 7.28
C THR A 286 8.45 -14.90 7.64
N ALA A 287 8.16 -15.04 8.93
CA ALA A 287 6.97 -15.75 9.41
C ALA A 287 5.66 -14.99 9.17
N MET A 288 5.64 -13.66 9.31
CA MET A 288 4.42 -12.84 9.20
C MET A 288 3.71 -12.97 7.86
N THR A 289 4.45 -13.18 6.78
CA THR A 289 3.93 -13.28 5.41
C THR A 289 3.74 -14.71 4.93
N GLY A 290 3.91 -15.71 5.80
CA GLY A 290 3.62 -17.11 5.49
C GLY A 290 4.79 -18.08 5.59
N GLY A 291 5.91 -17.70 6.19
CA GLY A 291 7.05 -18.59 6.43
C GLY A 291 7.95 -18.77 5.22
N GLN A 292 8.37 -17.67 4.61
CA GLN A 292 9.32 -17.68 3.49
C GLN A 292 10.76 -17.65 3.98
N ASP A 293 11.66 -18.23 3.17
CA ASP A 293 13.08 -18.06 3.34
C ASP A 293 13.51 -16.62 3.02
N SER A 294 14.55 -16.15 3.68
CA SER A 294 15.20 -14.87 3.45
C SER A 294 16.70 -15.03 3.28
N ALA A 295 17.39 -13.97 2.93
CA ALA A 295 18.87 -13.99 2.88
C ALA A 295 19.53 -14.29 4.23
N GLY A 296 18.79 -14.14 5.34
CA GLY A 296 19.24 -14.49 6.69
C GLY A 296 18.93 -15.93 7.12
N THR A 297 18.23 -16.70 6.28
CA THR A 297 17.77 -18.06 6.66
C THR A 297 18.86 -19.13 6.39
N ASN A 298 19.87 -18.87 5.55
CA ASN A 298 20.96 -19.79 5.16
C ASN A 298 22.33 -19.27 5.55
#